data_331dd6c457592f7f3deadd6dd13202f5
#
_entry.id   331dd6c457592f7f3deadd6dd13202f5
#
_cell.length_a   1.000
_cell.length_b   1.000
_cell.length_c   1.000
_cell.angle_alpha   90.00
_cell.angle_beta   90.00
_cell.angle_gamma   90.00
#
_symmetry.space_group_name_H-M   'P 1'
#
loop_
_entity.id
_entity.type
_entity.pdbx_description
1 polymer ?
#
loop_
_entity_poly.entity_id
_entity_poly.type
_entity_poly.pdbx_seq_one_letter_code
_entity_poly.pdbx_strand_id
1 'polypeptide(L)'
;MKAITCLIGLFLLFLASPAKAQSDGDEIPWSINSGTMVGIGSYNLMDTYLSPSMEDKKYTGPGLRVMNERMKRVRLANYRVSRQQIISVDLASTDNAASTATDFAGFIDYTLGYYYHLPTVLPDLKLLAGGAVHGMGGFIYNTRNGNNPASAKADIDLNISAMAIYKLRIKEYPMTLRYQFTIPFAGVLFSPHYGQSYYEIFNLGNASGVVQFNSFHNKFAMKNFFTVDFPVCNFTIRAGYLNSSYRTDVNGIQLSLIHISEPTRPLYIS
;
A
#
# COMPACT_ATOMS: atom_id res chain seq x y z
N MET A 1 12.62 -11.77 21.24
CA MET A 1 11.22 -11.84 21.70
C MET A 1 10.72 -10.51 22.30
N LYS A 2 11.42 -9.85 23.23
CA LYS A 2 10.94 -8.58 23.84
C LYS A 2 10.76 -7.41 22.86
N ALA A 3 11.59 -7.30 21.80
CA ALA A 3 11.46 -6.23 20.80
C ALA A 3 10.24 -6.40 19.89
N ILE A 4 9.87 -7.63 19.54
CA ILE A 4 8.69 -7.94 18.72
C ILE A 4 7.41 -7.65 19.50
N THR A 5 7.38 -7.95 20.79
CA THR A 5 6.25 -7.67 21.68
C THR A 5 6.04 -6.15 21.86
N CYS A 6 7.14 -5.38 21.90
CA CYS A 6 7.08 -3.92 21.98
C CYS A 6 6.58 -3.29 20.66
N LEU A 7 6.97 -3.84 19.51
CA LEU A 7 6.52 -3.38 18.19
C LEU A 7 5.03 -3.67 17.96
N ILE A 8 4.56 -4.86 18.38
CA ILE A 8 3.14 -5.24 18.32
C ILE A 8 2.33 -4.39 19.28
N GLY A 9 2.84 -4.09 20.48
CA GLY A 9 2.19 -3.21 21.44
C GLY A 9 2.06 -1.75 20.94
N LEU A 10 3.08 -1.23 20.28
CA LEU A 10 3.07 0.12 19.68
C LEU A 10 2.09 0.19 18.50
N PHE A 11 1.98 -0.89 17.72
CA PHE A 11 1.05 -0.99 16.59
C PHE A 11 -0.41 -1.05 17.04
N LEU A 12 -0.70 -1.79 18.14
CA LEU A 12 -2.05 -1.86 18.73
C LEU A 12 -2.49 -0.51 19.34
N LEU A 13 -1.56 0.31 19.86
CA LEU A 13 -1.86 1.66 20.34
C LEU A 13 -2.23 2.64 19.21
N PHE A 14 -1.70 2.47 18.00
CA PHE A 14 -2.09 3.25 16.83
C PHE A 14 -3.49 2.90 16.29
N LEU A 15 -3.98 1.68 16.56
CA LEU A 15 -5.32 1.24 16.17
C LEU A 15 -6.43 1.79 17.09
N ALA A 16 -6.07 2.29 18.26
CA ALA A 16 -6.99 2.76 19.30
C ALA A 16 -7.11 4.29 19.35
N SER A 17 -7.15 4.98 18.20
CA SER A 17 -7.48 6.41 18.19
C SER A 17 -8.96 6.59 18.51
N PRO A 18 -9.35 7.21 19.66
CA PRO A 18 -10.75 7.44 19.97
C PRO A 18 -11.34 8.40 18.95
N ALA A 19 -12.38 7.95 18.25
CA ALA A 19 -13.22 8.82 17.46
C ALA A 19 -13.94 9.76 18.43
N LYS A 20 -13.59 11.04 18.41
CA LYS A 20 -14.38 12.06 19.13
C LYS A 20 -15.70 12.23 18.37
N ALA A 21 -16.80 11.89 19.03
CA ALA A 21 -18.14 12.26 18.60
C ALA A 21 -18.21 13.80 18.51
N GLN A 22 -18.62 14.31 17.35
CA GLN A 22 -18.74 15.73 17.09
C GLN A 22 -20.14 16.19 17.48
N SER A 23 -20.24 17.21 18.32
CA SER A 23 -21.50 17.85 18.71
C SER A 23 -22.12 18.58 17.51
N ASP A 24 -23.44 18.46 17.38
CA ASP A 24 -24.29 19.18 16.44
C ASP A 24 -24.11 20.69 16.54
N GLY A 25 -23.66 21.31 15.48
CA GLY A 25 -23.58 22.76 15.31
C GLY A 25 -22.93 23.09 13.98
N ASP A 26 -23.73 23.48 13.01
CA ASP A 26 -23.41 23.84 11.64
C ASP A 26 -23.18 22.67 10.66
N GLU A 27 -24.16 22.52 9.76
CA GLU A 27 -24.22 21.53 8.67
C GLU A 27 -23.15 21.73 7.59
N ILE A 28 -21.89 21.47 7.93
CA ILE A 28 -20.89 21.18 6.93
C ILE A 28 -20.78 19.65 6.86
N PRO A 29 -21.01 19.00 5.71
CA PRO A 29 -20.97 17.55 5.62
C PRO A 29 -19.54 17.04 5.74
N TRP A 30 -19.04 16.97 6.95
CA TRP A 30 -17.76 16.35 7.29
C TRP A 30 -17.93 14.83 7.27
N SER A 31 -18.03 14.21 6.09
CA SER A 31 -17.93 12.76 6.04
C SER A 31 -16.48 12.35 6.22
N ILE A 32 -16.13 11.93 7.42
CA ILE A 32 -14.86 11.25 7.69
C ILE A 32 -15.12 9.76 7.48
N ASN A 33 -14.52 9.19 6.44
CA ASN A 33 -14.48 7.74 6.27
C ASN A 33 -13.16 7.24 6.82
N SER A 34 -13.19 6.45 7.88
CA SER A 34 -12.01 5.80 8.46
C SER A 34 -12.28 4.32 8.63
N GLY A 35 -11.32 3.50 8.28
CA GLY A 35 -11.48 2.06 8.44
C GLY A 35 -10.17 1.31 8.42
N THR A 36 -10.15 0.21 9.19
CA THR A 36 -9.06 -0.76 9.18
C THR A 36 -9.52 -2.00 8.44
N MET A 37 -8.70 -2.45 7.50
CA MET A 37 -8.95 -3.65 6.69
C MET A 37 -7.84 -4.65 6.93
N VAL A 38 -8.20 -5.92 6.98
CA VAL A 38 -7.26 -7.04 7.03
C VAL A 38 -7.51 -7.87 5.77
N GLY A 39 -6.48 -8.09 4.99
CA GLY A 39 -6.54 -8.85 3.75
C GLY A 39 -5.57 -10.02 3.79
N ILE A 40 -6.00 -11.14 3.25
CA ILE A 40 -5.14 -12.27 2.90
C ILE A 40 -5.01 -12.30 1.39
N GLY A 41 -3.87 -12.74 0.90
CA GLY A 41 -3.65 -12.74 -0.55
C GLY A 41 -2.47 -13.57 -0.98
N SER A 42 -2.20 -13.53 -2.27
CA SER A 42 -1.04 -14.15 -2.89
C SER A 42 -0.01 -13.10 -3.25
N TYR A 43 1.24 -13.40 -2.94
CA TYR A 43 2.41 -12.62 -3.32
C TYR A 43 3.22 -13.38 -4.37
N ASN A 44 3.71 -12.64 -5.35
CA ASN A 44 4.69 -13.12 -6.31
C ASN A 44 5.88 -12.17 -6.23
N LEU A 45 7.01 -12.67 -5.73
CA LEU A 45 8.23 -11.92 -5.49
C LEU A 45 9.31 -12.36 -6.48
N MET A 46 10.05 -11.41 -6.98
CA MET A 46 11.28 -11.64 -7.76
C MET A 46 12.28 -10.55 -7.38
N ASP A 47 13.40 -10.94 -6.81
CA ASP A 47 14.51 -10.05 -6.47
C ASP A 47 15.84 -10.67 -6.94
N THR A 48 16.42 -10.10 -7.98
CA THR A 48 17.68 -10.64 -8.53
C THR A 48 18.90 -10.32 -7.68
N TYR A 49 18.77 -9.46 -6.66
CA TYR A 49 19.81 -9.29 -5.64
C TYR A 49 19.94 -10.51 -4.74
N LEU A 50 18.82 -11.14 -4.39
CA LEU A 50 18.77 -12.32 -3.52
C LEU A 50 18.90 -13.62 -4.30
N SER A 51 18.32 -13.72 -5.50
CA SER A 51 18.28 -14.91 -6.36
C SER A 51 18.64 -14.56 -7.79
N PRO A 52 19.94 -14.53 -8.15
CA PRO A 52 20.38 -14.15 -9.47
C PRO A 52 20.16 -15.23 -10.54
N SER A 53 19.89 -16.48 -10.14
CA SER A 53 19.66 -17.60 -11.06
C SER A 53 18.40 -17.41 -11.90
N MET A 54 18.46 -17.73 -13.20
CA MET A 54 17.30 -17.61 -14.12
C MET A 54 16.14 -18.55 -13.76
N GLU A 55 16.43 -19.71 -13.18
CA GLU A 55 15.44 -20.77 -12.91
C GLU A 55 14.67 -20.53 -11.60
N ASP A 56 15.29 -19.89 -10.59
CA ASP A 56 14.74 -19.73 -9.25
C ASP A 56 14.38 -18.27 -8.90
N LYS A 57 14.02 -17.45 -9.92
CA LYS A 57 13.76 -16.02 -9.70
C LYS A 57 12.43 -15.69 -9.04
N LYS A 58 11.43 -16.56 -9.21
CA LYS A 58 10.05 -16.28 -8.78
C LYS A 58 9.71 -17.09 -7.55
N TYR A 59 9.29 -16.37 -6.53
CA TYR A 59 8.79 -16.90 -5.28
C TYR A 59 7.31 -16.57 -5.14
N THR A 60 6.48 -17.55 -4.87
CA THR A 60 5.03 -17.38 -4.75
C THR A 60 4.53 -17.94 -3.43
N GLY A 61 3.58 -17.27 -2.81
CA GLY A 61 3.04 -17.76 -1.55
C GLY A 61 2.02 -16.82 -0.93
N PRO A 62 1.50 -17.19 0.23
CA PRO A 62 0.51 -16.40 0.96
C PRO A 62 1.12 -15.16 1.62
N GLY A 63 0.26 -14.19 1.86
CA GLY A 63 0.60 -13.02 2.65
C GLY A 63 -0.61 -12.40 3.32
N LEU A 64 -0.30 -11.58 4.30
CA LEU A 64 -1.23 -10.84 5.13
C LEU A 64 -0.98 -9.35 4.94
N ARG A 65 -2.05 -8.57 4.70
CA ARG A 65 -2.03 -7.11 4.72
C ARG A 65 -2.95 -6.59 5.80
N VAL A 66 -2.44 -5.65 6.59
CA VAL A 66 -3.27 -4.82 7.48
C VAL A 66 -3.17 -3.38 6.99
N MET A 67 -4.30 -2.76 6.71
CA MET A 67 -4.36 -1.41 6.15
C MET A 67 -5.37 -0.57 6.92
N ASN A 68 -4.97 0.65 7.30
CA ASN A 68 -5.87 1.67 7.83
C ASN A 68 -5.98 2.80 6.81
N GLU A 69 -7.20 3.14 6.47
CA GLU A 69 -7.52 4.26 5.58
C GLU A 69 -8.33 5.31 6.33
N ARG A 70 -7.99 6.58 6.10
CA ARG A 70 -8.76 7.73 6.57
C ARG A 70 -8.91 8.73 5.44
N MET A 71 -10.15 9.03 5.08
CA MET A 71 -10.47 10.02 4.06
C MET A 71 -11.41 11.08 4.63
N LYS A 72 -11.08 12.37 4.43
CA LYS A 72 -11.90 13.49 4.87
C LYS A 72 -11.86 14.64 3.87
N ARG A 73 -12.94 15.41 3.78
CA ARG A 73 -12.92 16.69 3.06
C ARG A 73 -12.08 17.71 3.81
N VAL A 74 -11.40 18.59 3.07
CA VAL A 74 -10.58 19.68 3.61
C VAL A 74 -11.07 21.03 3.08
N ARG A 75 -10.73 22.12 3.78
CA ARG A 75 -11.19 23.48 3.44
C ARG A 75 -10.65 24.05 2.12
N LEU A 76 -9.88 23.24 1.36
CA LEU A 76 -9.34 23.67 0.08
C LEU A 76 -10.42 23.71 -1.00
N ALA A 77 -10.38 24.73 -1.88
CA ALA A 77 -11.30 24.92 -3.00
C ALA A 77 -12.79 24.80 -2.61
N ASN A 78 -13.22 25.47 -1.53
CA ASN A 78 -14.59 25.40 -1.02
C ASN A 78 -15.06 23.96 -0.76
N TYR A 79 -14.22 23.18 -0.04
CA TYR A 79 -14.48 21.78 0.30
C TYR A 79 -14.61 20.82 -0.89
N ARG A 80 -14.11 21.22 -2.08
CA ARG A 80 -14.03 20.34 -3.25
C ARG A 80 -12.81 19.43 -3.24
N VAL A 81 -12.03 19.42 -2.17
CA VAL A 81 -10.84 18.56 -2.04
C VAL A 81 -11.01 17.61 -0.87
N SER A 82 -10.70 16.35 -1.09
CA SER A 82 -10.58 15.33 -0.03
C SER A 82 -9.11 14.97 0.21
N ARG A 83 -8.74 14.84 1.46
CA ARG A 83 -7.45 14.27 1.89
C ARG A 83 -7.64 12.81 2.25
N GLN A 84 -6.81 11.94 1.69
CA GLN A 84 -6.74 10.51 2.00
C GLN A 84 -5.39 10.21 2.66
N GLN A 85 -5.42 9.44 3.73
CA GLN A 85 -4.25 8.88 4.37
C GLN A 85 -4.43 7.36 4.43
N ILE A 86 -3.41 6.62 4.00
CA ILE A 86 -3.37 5.17 4.06
C ILE A 86 -2.06 4.78 4.73
N ILE A 87 -2.14 3.92 5.73
CA ILE A 87 -0.99 3.20 6.27
C ILE A 87 -1.27 1.71 6.12
N SER A 88 -0.31 0.96 5.63
CA SER A 88 -0.42 -0.49 5.53
C SER A 88 0.85 -1.21 5.94
N VAL A 89 0.67 -2.43 6.41
CA VAL A 89 1.75 -3.38 6.71
C VAL A 89 1.45 -4.67 5.98
N ASP A 90 2.47 -5.14 5.27
CA ASP A 90 2.44 -6.39 4.51
C ASP A 90 3.42 -7.38 5.08
N LEU A 91 3.01 -8.62 5.21
CA LEU A 91 3.88 -9.75 5.57
C LEU A 91 3.60 -10.88 4.57
N ALA A 92 4.64 -11.44 4.00
CA ALA A 92 4.53 -12.54 3.05
C ALA A 92 5.57 -13.62 3.33
N SER A 93 5.18 -14.87 3.04
CA SER A 93 6.06 -16.02 3.00
C SER A 93 5.86 -16.70 1.66
N THR A 94 6.90 -16.72 0.85
CA THR A 94 6.82 -17.20 -0.54
C THR A 94 7.92 -18.20 -0.80
N ASP A 95 7.59 -19.26 -1.56
CA ASP A 95 8.52 -20.33 -1.89
C ASP A 95 8.89 -20.29 -3.38
N ASN A 96 10.09 -20.73 -3.70
CA ASN A 96 10.48 -20.96 -5.10
C ASN A 96 9.75 -22.18 -5.67
N ALA A 97 9.76 -22.33 -7.00
CA ALA A 97 9.04 -23.42 -7.69
C ALA A 97 9.45 -24.83 -7.21
N ALA A 98 10.69 -25.01 -6.76
CA ALA A 98 11.21 -26.27 -6.27
C ALA A 98 10.96 -26.49 -4.76
N SER A 99 10.39 -25.51 -4.05
CA SER A 99 10.19 -25.52 -2.59
C SER A 99 11.49 -25.77 -1.79
N THR A 100 12.62 -25.30 -2.34
CA THR A 100 13.96 -25.45 -1.71
C THR A 100 14.45 -24.17 -1.06
N ALA A 101 13.75 -23.05 -1.24
CA ALA A 101 14.07 -21.75 -0.67
C ALA A 101 12.80 -20.96 -0.43
N THR A 102 12.79 -20.21 0.67
CA THR A 102 11.66 -19.36 1.08
C THR A 102 12.12 -17.91 1.19
N ASP A 103 11.33 -16.98 0.66
CA ASP A 103 11.45 -15.55 0.88
C ASP A 103 10.44 -15.09 1.94
N PHE A 104 10.93 -14.51 3.01
CA PHE A 104 10.11 -13.75 3.96
C PHE A 104 10.18 -12.27 3.61
N ALA A 105 9.03 -11.65 3.38
CA ALA A 105 8.96 -10.23 3.06
C ALA A 105 8.11 -9.48 4.08
N GLY A 106 8.56 -8.26 4.43
CA GLY A 106 7.83 -7.35 5.29
C GLY A 106 7.94 -5.93 4.77
N PHE A 107 6.79 -5.26 4.57
CA PHE A 107 6.74 -3.88 4.07
C PHE A 107 5.82 -3.03 4.93
N ILE A 108 6.16 -1.76 5.06
CA ILE A 108 5.30 -0.71 5.61
C ILE A 108 5.16 0.35 4.53
N ASP A 109 3.91 0.73 4.25
CA ASP A 109 3.57 1.79 3.30
C ASP A 109 2.82 2.92 3.99
N TYR A 110 3.11 4.14 3.59
CA TYR A 110 2.35 5.32 3.94
C TYR A 110 2.01 6.13 2.69
N THR A 111 0.74 6.49 2.55
CA THR A 111 0.27 7.33 1.44
C THR A 111 -0.51 8.52 1.98
N LEU A 112 -0.17 9.71 1.52
CA LEU A 112 -0.90 10.96 1.77
C LEU A 112 -1.30 11.58 0.44
N GLY A 113 -2.61 11.59 0.14
CA GLY A 113 -3.16 12.08 -1.11
C GLY A 113 -4.18 13.19 -0.94
N TYR A 114 -4.27 14.06 -1.96
CA TYR A 114 -5.28 15.10 -2.10
C TYR A 114 -5.99 14.93 -3.44
N TYR A 115 -7.33 14.89 -3.39
CA TYR A 115 -8.20 14.56 -4.52
C TYR A 115 -9.23 15.64 -4.71
N TYR A 116 -9.28 16.21 -5.89
CA TYR A 116 -10.29 17.17 -6.30
C TYR A 116 -11.56 16.44 -6.78
N HIS A 117 -12.72 16.89 -6.31
CA HIS A 117 -14.01 16.37 -6.73
C HIS A 117 -14.39 16.99 -8.07
N LEU A 118 -14.37 16.18 -9.12
CA LEU A 118 -14.78 16.59 -10.45
C LEU A 118 -16.31 16.76 -10.52
N PRO A 119 -16.81 17.74 -11.28
CA PRO A 119 -18.23 17.84 -11.52
C PRO A 119 -18.74 16.62 -12.31
N THR A 120 -19.84 16.04 -11.87
CA THR A 120 -20.49 14.90 -12.54
C THR A 120 -21.93 15.22 -12.81
N VAL A 121 -22.47 14.70 -13.91
CA VAL A 121 -23.88 14.83 -14.28
C VAL A 121 -24.75 13.86 -13.48
N LEU A 122 -24.17 12.71 -13.08
CA LEU A 122 -24.87 11.67 -12.32
C LEU A 122 -24.81 11.99 -10.82
N PRO A 123 -25.94 12.16 -10.12
CA PRO A 123 -25.97 12.55 -8.72
C PRO A 123 -25.33 11.52 -7.78
N ASP A 124 -25.40 10.23 -8.14
CA ASP A 124 -24.88 9.13 -7.33
C ASP A 124 -23.42 8.77 -7.63
N LEU A 125 -22.83 9.38 -8.67
CA LEU A 125 -21.43 9.18 -9.05
C LEU A 125 -20.57 10.36 -8.60
N LYS A 126 -19.50 10.08 -7.87
CA LYS A 126 -18.46 11.04 -7.54
C LYS A 126 -17.16 10.60 -8.20
N LEU A 127 -16.60 11.49 -9.02
CA LEU A 127 -15.28 11.30 -9.62
C LEU A 127 -14.29 12.20 -8.92
N LEU A 128 -13.16 11.64 -8.55
CA LEU A 128 -12.07 12.37 -7.92
C LEU A 128 -10.77 12.10 -8.67
N ALA A 129 -9.98 13.15 -8.86
CA ALA A 129 -8.63 13.02 -9.41
C ALA A 129 -7.67 13.81 -8.56
N GLY A 130 -6.45 13.32 -8.42
CA GLY A 130 -5.48 13.99 -7.58
C GLY A 130 -4.10 13.36 -7.58
N GLY A 131 -3.30 13.80 -6.64
CA GLY A 131 -1.95 13.31 -6.42
C GLY A 131 -1.74 12.87 -4.98
N ALA A 132 -0.75 12.01 -4.80
CA ALA A 132 -0.36 11.52 -3.50
C ALA A 132 1.17 11.40 -3.39
N VAL A 133 1.68 11.62 -2.19
CA VAL A 133 3.03 11.18 -1.81
C VAL A 133 2.89 9.80 -1.18
N HIS A 134 3.71 8.88 -1.63
CA HIS A 134 3.78 7.52 -1.13
C HIS A 134 5.20 7.23 -0.66
N GLY A 135 5.34 6.60 0.48
CA GLY A 135 6.59 6.08 0.98
C GLY A 135 6.44 4.61 1.35
N MET A 136 7.39 3.81 0.94
CA MET A 136 7.49 2.40 1.30
C MET A 136 8.85 2.12 1.93
N GLY A 137 8.84 1.27 2.95
CA GLY A 137 10.05 0.72 3.56
C GLY A 137 9.85 -0.73 3.93
N GLY A 138 10.88 -1.57 3.74
CA GLY A 138 10.75 -2.97 4.08
C GLY A 138 11.98 -3.80 3.73
N PHE A 139 11.80 -5.10 3.78
CA PHE A 139 12.87 -6.06 3.50
C PHE A 139 12.32 -7.34 2.87
N ILE A 140 13.20 -8.04 2.18
CA ILE A 140 13.02 -9.42 1.74
C ILE A 140 14.19 -10.22 2.31
N TYR A 141 13.92 -11.38 2.91
CA TYR A 141 14.91 -12.28 3.46
C TYR A 141 14.81 -13.65 2.80
N ASN A 142 15.89 -14.08 2.14
CA ASN A 142 15.96 -15.38 1.46
C ASN A 142 16.69 -16.41 2.33
N THR A 143 16.05 -17.55 2.59
CA THR A 143 16.57 -18.59 3.47
C THR A 143 17.74 -19.38 2.87
N ARG A 144 17.92 -19.35 1.55
CA ARG A 144 18.97 -20.09 0.83
C ARG A 144 20.24 -19.27 0.61
N ASN A 145 20.14 -17.96 0.58
CA ASN A 145 21.28 -17.08 0.35
C ASN A 145 22.12 -16.93 1.63
N GLY A 146 23.26 -17.61 1.70
CA GLY A 146 24.12 -17.57 2.88
C GLY A 146 25.04 -16.34 2.97
N ASN A 147 25.24 -15.60 1.87
CA ASN A 147 26.16 -14.45 1.85
C ASN A 147 25.45 -13.12 2.12
N ASN A 148 24.38 -12.85 1.36
CA ASN A 148 23.55 -11.66 1.52
C ASN A 148 22.07 -12.08 1.60
N PRO A 149 21.61 -12.61 2.74
CA PRO A 149 20.27 -13.18 2.83
C PRO A 149 19.16 -12.12 2.86
N ALA A 150 19.48 -10.87 3.17
CA ALA A 150 18.50 -9.79 3.32
C ALA A 150 18.68 -8.71 2.25
N SER A 151 17.57 -8.21 1.74
CA SER A 151 17.49 -7.10 0.79
C SER A 151 16.55 -6.03 1.35
N ALA A 152 17.09 -4.86 1.73
CA ALA A 152 16.28 -3.72 2.15
C ALA A 152 15.69 -3.02 0.94
N LYS A 153 14.45 -2.56 1.08
CA LYS A 153 13.70 -1.82 0.07
C LYS A 153 13.18 -0.53 0.68
N ALA A 154 13.37 0.56 -0.01
CA ALA A 154 12.78 1.84 0.38
C ALA A 154 12.54 2.68 -0.87
N ASP A 155 11.40 3.35 -0.92
CA ASP A 155 11.12 4.36 -1.94
C ASP A 155 10.21 5.47 -1.43
N ILE A 156 10.26 6.60 -2.13
CA ILE A 156 9.33 7.71 -1.97
C ILE A 156 8.91 8.14 -3.36
N ASP A 157 7.59 8.11 -3.63
CA ASP A 157 7.01 8.38 -4.92
C ASP A 157 5.99 9.51 -4.89
N LEU A 158 5.91 10.23 -5.98
CA LEU A 158 4.80 11.09 -6.35
C LEU A 158 3.86 10.30 -7.25
N ASN A 159 2.63 10.11 -6.82
CA ASN A 159 1.62 9.32 -7.50
C ASN A 159 0.53 10.19 -8.11
N ILE A 160 0.04 9.79 -9.27
CA ILE A 160 -1.22 10.26 -9.85
C ILE A 160 -2.29 9.21 -9.52
N SER A 161 -3.45 9.67 -9.10
CA SER A 161 -4.53 8.78 -8.72
C SER A 161 -5.90 9.32 -9.15
N ALA A 162 -6.75 8.41 -9.58
CA ALA A 162 -8.15 8.68 -9.89
C ALA A 162 -9.05 7.75 -9.09
N MET A 163 -10.22 8.24 -8.69
CA MET A 163 -11.17 7.49 -7.87
C MET A 163 -12.60 7.74 -8.38
N ALA A 164 -13.37 6.67 -8.51
CA ALA A 164 -14.81 6.70 -8.76
C ALA A 164 -15.54 6.11 -7.56
N ILE A 165 -16.52 6.84 -7.05
CA ILE A 165 -17.37 6.41 -5.93
C ILE A 165 -18.81 6.46 -6.42
N TYR A 166 -19.46 5.32 -6.47
CA TYR A 166 -20.84 5.19 -6.93
C TYR A 166 -21.74 4.69 -5.79
N LYS A 167 -22.80 5.44 -5.52
CA LYS A 167 -23.83 5.05 -4.57
C LYS A 167 -24.88 4.23 -5.29
N LEU A 168 -25.00 2.98 -4.91
CA LEU A 168 -25.95 2.04 -5.45
C LEU A 168 -27.02 1.73 -4.40
N ARG A 169 -28.28 1.63 -4.83
CA ARG A 169 -29.37 1.15 -3.97
C ARG A 169 -30.00 -0.09 -4.61
N ILE A 170 -29.87 -1.22 -3.93
CA ILE A 170 -30.53 -2.46 -4.36
C ILE A 170 -31.78 -2.64 -3.51
N LYS A 171 -32.96 -2.48 -4.14
CA LYS A 171 -34.23 -2.31 -3.42
C LYS A 171 -34.12 -1.08 -2.49
N GLU A 172 -34.15 -1.27 -1.17
CA GLU A 172 -34.00 -0.20 -0.19
C GLU A 172 -32.62 -0.20 0.49
N TYR A 173 -31.75 -1.15 0.15
CA TYR A 173 -30.45 -1.32 0.80
C TYR A 173 -29.38 -0.46 0.10
N PRO A 174 -28.82 0.55 0.78
CA PRO A 174 -27.79 1.40 0.20
C PRO A 174 -26.42 0.71 0.24
N MET A 175 -25.68 0.78 -0.86
CA MET A 175 -24.32 0.27 -0.99
C MET A 175 -23.45 1.35 -1.62
N THR A 176 -22.16 1.35 -1.33
CA THR A 176 -21.20 2.25 -2.00
C THR A 176 -20.10 1.44 -2.65
N LEU A 177 -19.99 1.56 -3.96
CA LEU A 177 -18.91 1.01 -4.74
C LEU A 177 -17.83 2.07 -4.88
N ARG A 178 -16.56 1.69 -4.70
CA ARG A 178 -15.42 2.57 -4.93
C ARG A 178 -14.35 1.83 -5.72
N TYR A 179 -13.84 2.49 -6.74
CA TYR A 179 -12.66 2.05 -7.46
C TYR A 179 -11.63 3.16 -7.44
N GLN A 180 -10.40 2.83 -7.09
CA GLN A 180 -9.27 3.75 -7.09
C GLN A 180 -8.12 3.14 -7.89
N PHE A 181 -7.62 3.93 -8.82
CA PHE A 181 -6.45 3.64 -9.63
C PHE A 181 -5.32 4.58 -9.25
N THR A 182 -4.10 4.05 -9.08
CA THR A 182 -2.95 4.85 -8.68
C THR A 182 -1.70 4.35 -9.41
N ILE A 183 -0.92 5.30 -9.96
CA ILE A 183 0.37 5.05 -10.60
C ILE A 183 1.41 6.06 -10.09
N PRO A 184 2.65 5.66 -9.77
CA PRO A 184 3.75 6.58 -9.56
C PRO A 184 4.22 7.15 -10.90
N PHE A 185 4.60 8.44 -10.90
CA PHE A 185 5.17 9.06 -12.09
C PHE A 185 6.61 9.54 -11.89
N ALA A 186 7.01 9.83 -10.65
CA ALA A 186 8.37 10.23 -10.30
C ALA A 186 8.64 9.91 -8.83
N GLY A 187 9.89 9.63 -8.50
CA GLY A 187 10.28 9.39 -7.12
C GLY A 187 11.77 9.11 -6.97
N VAL A 188 12.13 8.63 -5.81
CA VAL A 188 13.47 8.13 -5.50
C VAL A 188 13.35 6.76 -4.82
N LEU A 189 14.27 5.88 -5.12
CA LEU A 189 14.33 4.57 -4.49
C LEU A 189 15.75 4.24 -4.05
N PHE A 190 15.85 3.41 -3.03
CA PHE A 190 17.09 2.81 -2.57
C PHE A 190 17.30 1.47 -3.28
N SER A 191 18.43 1.35 -3.98
CA SER A 191 18.86 0.11 -4.64
C SER A 191 20.38 0.00 -4.57
N PRO A 192 20.92 -0.98 -3.86
CA PRO A 192 22.36 -1.31 -3.97
C PRO A 192 22.74 -1.61 -5.43
N HIS A 193 24.01 -1.59 -5.74
CA HIS A 193 24.49 -2.16 -7.01
C HIS A 193 24.47 -3.70 -6.93
N TYR A 194 24.36 -4.35 -8.07
CA TYR A 194 24.45 -5.80 -8.12
C TYR A 194 25.78 -6.29 -7.53
N GLY A 195 25.69 -7.21 -6.57
CA GLY A 195 26.85 -7.73 -5.84
C GLY A 195 27.39 -6.84 -4.71
N GLN A 196 26.87 -5.63 -4.53
CA GLN A 196 27.27 -4.73 -3.45
C GLN A 196 26.63 -5.15 -2.12
N SER A 197 27.44 -5.29 -1.08
CA SER A 197 26.96 -5.64 0.26
C SER A 197 26.54 -4.41 1.07
N TYR A 198 25.65 -4.60 2.04
CA TYR A 198 25.25 -3.52 2.97
C TYR A 198 26.44 -3.06 3.85
N TYR A 199 27.41 -3.94 4.10
CA TYR A 199 28.65 -3.57 4.81
C TYR A 199 29.44 -2.52 4.02
N GLU A 200 29.56 -2.70 2.70
CA GLU A 200 30.25 -1.74 1.83
C GLU A 200 29.54 -0.38 1.82
N ILE A 201 28.20 -0.38 1.82
CA ILE A 201 27.41 0.85 1.80
C ILE A 201 27.53 1.61 3.13
N PHE A 202 27.29 0.92 4.25
CA PHE A 202 27.12 1.59 5.55
C PHE A 202 28.40 1.67 6.38
N ASN A 203 29.34 0.72 6.23
CA ASN A 203 30.58 0.73 7.01
C ASN A 203 31.77 1.27 6.23
N LEU A 204 31.86 0.98 4.93
CA LEU A 204 32.96 1.48 4.09
C LEU A 204 32.62 2.79 3.38
N GLY A 205 31.38 3.27 3.49
CA GLY A 205 30.94 4.54 2.90
C GLY A 205 30.75 4.51 1.39
N ASN A 206 30.69 3.34 0.75
CA ASN A 206 30.47 3.18 -0.69
C ASN A 206 28.99 3.37 -1.04
N ALA A 207 28.42 4.53 -0.68
CA ALA A 207 27.00 4.82 -0.88
C ALA A 207 26.69 5.55 -2.19
N SER A 208 27.68 5.74 -3.07
CA SER A 208 27.48 6.42 -4.35
C SER A 208 26.51 5.65 -5.24
N GLY A 209 25.46 6.32 -5.74
CA GLY A 209 24.50 5.71 -6.67
C GLY A 209 23.52 4.71 -6.06
N VAL A 210 23.46 4.54 -4.73
CA VAL A 210 22.45 3.65 -4.09
C VAL A 210 21.06 4.30 -3.98
N VAL A 211 20.97 5.63 -4.05
CA VAL A 211 19.71 6.35 -4.17
C VAL A 211 19.55 6.77 -5.60
N GLN A 212 18.51 6.28 -6.25
CA GLN A 212 18.25 6.50 -7.67
C GLN A 212 16.91 7.20 -7.89
N PHE A 213 16.91 8.14 -8.83
CA PHE A 213 15.67 8.71 -9.34
C PHE A 213 14.89 7.64 -10.11
N ASN A 214 13.59 7.55 -9.85
CA ASN A 214 12.71 6.65 -10.55
C ASN A 214 11.58 7.39 -11.29
N SER A 215 11.21 6.85 -12.42
CA SER A 215 10.07 7.25 -13.23
C SER A 215 9.72 6.07 -14.16
N PHE A 216 8.86 6.28 -15.14
CA PHE A 216 8.42 5.22 -16.08
C PHE A 216 9.55 4.52 -16.84
N HIS A 217 10.75 5.08 -16.89
CA HIS A 217 11.91 4.48 -17.59
C HIS A 217 12.53 3.32 -16.82
N ASN A 218 12.43 3.27 -15.48
CA ASN A 218 13.07 2.26 -14.64
C ASN A 218 12.16 1.72 -13.53
N LYS A 219 10.96 2.27 -13.40
CA LYS A 219 9.94 1.81 -12.46
C LYS A 219 8.58 1.78 -13.11
N PHE A 220 7.91 0.66 -13.04
CA PHE A 220 6.50 0.53 -13.36
C PHE A 220 5.77 0.00 -12.13
N ALA A 221 4.82 0.77 -11.62
CA ALA A 221 3.96 0.30 -10.56
C ALA A 221 2.52 0.74 -10.82
N MET A 222 1.58 -0.05 -10.35
CA MET A 222 0.15 0.17 -10.51
C MET A 222 -0.58 -0.42 -9.33
N LYS A 223 -1.49 0.35 -8.76
CA LYS A 223 -2.37 -0.11 -7.68
C LYS A 223 -3.82 0.09 -8.10
N ASN A 224 -4.57 -1.02 -8.10
CA ASN A 224 -6.01 -1.04 -8.33
C ASN A 224 -6.69 -1.44 -7.02
N PHE A 225 -7.56 -0.59 -6.52
CA PHE A 225 -8.25 -0.82 -5.27
C PHE A 225 -9.76 -0.66 -5.48
N PHE A 226 -10.46 -1.77 -5.44
CA PHE A 226 -11.91 -1.84 -5.52
C PHE A 226 -12.49 -2.15 -4.14
N THR A 227 -13.52 -1.43 -3.71
CA THR A 227 -14.22 -1.68 -2.45
C THR A 227 -15.72 -1.56 -2.60
N VAL A 228 -16.43 -2.34 -1.80
CA VAL A 228 -17.88 -2.30 -1.64
C VAL A 228 -18.19 -2.11 -0.17
N ASP A 229 -18.90 -1.06 0.15
CA ASP A 229 -19.30 -0.71 1.52
C ASP A 229 -20.77 -1.09 1.72
N PHE A 230 -21.03 -1.88 2.78
CA PHE A 230 -22.36 -2.36 3.17
C PHE A 230 -22.67 -1.83 4.57
N PRO A 231 -23.67 -0.95 4.75
CA PRO A 231 -24.14 -0.58 6.08
C PRO A 231 -24.88 -1.77 6.73
N VAL A 232 -24.49 -2.12 7.94
CA VAL A 232 -25.11 -3.20 8.73
C VAL A 232 -25.35 -2.67 10.13
N CYS A 233 -26.62 -2.44 10.49
CA CYS A 233 -27.00 -1.80 11.74
C CYS A 233 -26.26 -0.45 11.92
N ASN A 234 -25.41 -0.34 12.97
CA ASN A 234 -24.68 0.89 13.33
C ASN A 234 -23.24 0.93 12.80
N PHE A 235 -22.84 0.00 11.96
CA PHE A 235 -21.50 -0.05 11.38
C PHE A 235 -21.55 -0.35 9.88
N THR A 236 -20.47 -0.07 9.18
CA THR A 236 -20.35 -0.39 7.76
C THR A 236 -19.28 -1.47 7.59
N ILE A 237 -19.62 -2.53 6.86
CA ILE A 237 -18.67 -3.55 6.44
C ILE A 237 -18.11 -3.13 5.10
N ARG A 238 -16.80 -3.15 4.95
CA ARG A 238 -16.12 -2.97 3.67
C ARG A 238 -15.51 -4.29 3.23
N ALA A 239 -15.92 -4.77 2.07
CA ALA A 239 -15.21 -5.81 1.33
C ALA A 239 -14.43 -5.16 0.19
N GLY A 240 -13.30 -5.73 -0.19
CA GLY A 240 -12.51 -5.13 -1.24
C GLY A 240 -11.62 -6.12 -1.98
N TYR A 241 -11.03 -5.63 -3.05
CA TYR A 241 -10.03 -6.30 -3.86
C TYR A 241 -8.91 -5.32 -4.13
N LEU A 242 -7.68 -5.68 -3.77
CA LEU A 242 -6.50 -4.89 -4.02
C LEU A 242 -5.53 -5.69 -4.89
N ASN A 243 -5.22 -5.12 -6.05
CA ASN A 243 -4.13 -5.58 -6.91
C ASN A 243 -3.04 -4.52 -6.91
N SER A 244 -1.83 -4.90 -6.52
CA SER A 244 -0.65 -4.05 -6.55
C SER A 244 0.43 -4.75 -7.37
N SER A 245 0.88 -4.09 -8.41
CA SER A 245 2.01 -4.51 -9.25
C SER A 245 3.11 -3.48 -9.11
N TYR A 246 4.32 -3.93 -8.83
CA TYR A 246 5.50 -3.10 -8.65
C TYR A 246 6.67 -3.78 -9.33
N ARG A 247 7.34 -3.07 -10.21
CA ARG A 247 8.53 -3.55 -10.91
C ARG A 247 9.55 -2.43 -11.04
N THR A 248 10.81 -2.74 -10.72
CA THR A 248 11.95 -1.83 -10.94
C THR A 248 13.09 -2.57 -11.65
N ASP A 249 13.86 -1.82 -12.43
CA ASP A 249 15.10 -2.26 -13.05
C ASP A 249 16.13 -1.15 -12.84
N VAL A 250 16.96 -1.30 -11.79
CA VAL A 250 17.87 -0.27 -11.31
C VAL A 250 19.14 -0.91 -10.81
N ASN A 251 20.30 -0.33 -11.14
CA ASN A 251 21.63 -0.79 -10.72
C ASN A 251 21.94 -2.25 -11.05
N GLY A 252 21.35 -2.79 -12.16
CA GLY A 252 21.48 -4.19 -12.55
C GLY A 252 20.64 -5.15 -11.71
N ILE A 253 19.75 -4.62 -10.84
CA ILE A 253 18.83 -5.41 -10.02
C ILE A 253 17.41 -5.24 -10.56
N GLN A 254 16.78 -6.37 -10.84
CA GLN A 254 15.36 -6.45 -11.17
C GLN A 254 14.57 -6.87 -9.93
N LEU A 255 13.62 -6.05 -9.56
CA LEU A 255 12.64 -6.33 -8.50
C LEU A 255 11.25 -6.37 -9.10
N SER A 256 10.48 -7.39 -8.79
CA SER A 256 9.05 -7.46 -9.12
C SER A 256 8.29 -7.95 -7.89
N LEU A 257 7.31 -7.17 -7.47
CA LEU A 257 6.40 -7.49 -6.38
C LEU A 257 4.99 -7.41 -6.94
N ILE A 258 4.29 -8.53 -7.01
CA ILE A 258 2.88 -8.58 -7.39
C ILE A 258 2.11 -9.10 -6.19
N HIS A 259 1.15 -8.32 -5.75
CA HIS A 259 0.30 -8.65 -4.63
C HIS A 259 -1.17 -8.54 -5.02
N ILE A 260 -1.90 -9.61 -4.75
CA ILE A 260 -3.35 -9.67 -4.91
C ILE A 260 -3.93 -10.05 -3.56
N SER A 261 -4.74 -9.19 -2.96
CA SER A 261 -5.41 -9.48 -1.69
C SER A 261 -6.90 -9.17 -1.75
N GLU A 262 -7.65 -9.97 -0.99
CA GLU A 262 -9.07 -9.78 -0.73
C GLU A 262 -9.23 -9.30 0.73
N PRO A 263 -9.22 -7.98 0.99
CA PRO A 263 -9.45 -7.45 2.32
C PRO A 263 -10.93 -7.61 2.70
N THR A 264 -11.17 -8.38 3.74
CA THR A 264 -12.50 -8.54 4.34
C THR A 264 -12.42 -8.19 5.82
N ARG A 265 -13.12 -7.12 6.26
CA ARG A 265 -13.64 -7.00 7.65
C ARG A 265 -14.38 -5.69 7.94
N PRO A 266 -15.14 -5.64 9.06
CA PRO A 266 -16.02 -4.52 9.37
C PRO A 266 -15.27 -3.23 9.62
N LEU A 267 -15.81 -2.17 9.06
CA LEU A 267 -15.44 -0.78 9.28
C LEU A 267 -16.32 -0.19 10.37
N TYR A 268 -15.71 0.43 11.37
CA TYR A 268 -16.43 1.35 12.24
C TYR A 268 -16.41 2.73 11.55
N ILE A 269 -17.57 3.21 11.13
CA ILE A 269 -17.76 4.59 10.71
C ILE A 269 -18.42 5.28 11.89
N SER A 270 -17.72 6.23 12.46
CA SER A 270 -18.27 7.19 13.46
C SER A 270 -18.45 8.54 12.80
#